data_5073c59e2cc13b745a0e206abb83c6e4
#
_entry.id   5073c59e2cc13b745a0e206abb83c6e4
#
_cell.length_a   1.000
_cell.length_b   1.000
_cell.length_c   1.000
_cell.angle_alpha   90.00
_cell.angle_beta   90.00
_cell.angle_gamma   90.00
#
_symmetry.space_group_name_H-M   'P 1'
#
loop_
_entity.id
_entity.type
_entity.pdbx_description
1 polymer ?
#
loop_
_entity_poly.entity_id
_entity_poly.type
_entity_poly.pdbx_seq_one_letter_code
_entity_poly.pdbx_strand_id
1 'polypeptide(L)'
;MSEALLLGAVLTDGGYAKRIAAATGSHFASAERQYRYPLELGSTRPPQSQWTVTGAGSAIVARGGEGPSLTCGTVGKVIDFGVSDANNMGAAMAPAAADTILAHLRDTSRPPEYYDLILTGDLGALGSRLVEDLLAERGVDIAANHVDCGEVVYAPAEDEFQGGSGAGCSATVLNAYILAKMRRGGGIRRVLFVATGALLSTVTSGQGDTIPCIAHAVAIEADGVPQQGGDA
;
A
#
# COMPACT_ATOMS: atom_id res chain seq x y z
N MET A 1 -4.44 -3.91 3.13
CA MET A 1 -3.67 -5.15 3.47
C MET A 1 -2.65 -4.90 4.59
N SER A 2 -1.89 -3.79 4.58
CA SER A 2 -0.93 -3.48 5.66
C SER A 2 -1.57 -3.41 7.05
N GLU A 3 -2.72 -2.77 7.17
CA GLU A 3 -3.50 -2.72 8.42
C GLU A 3 -3.86 -4.11 8.96
N ALA A 4 -4.37 -4.99 8.07
CA ALA A 4 -4.73 -6.36 8.46
C ALA A 4 -3.50 -7.16 8.94
N LEU A 5 -2.34 -7.00 8.29
CA LEU A 5 -1.08 -7.61 8.74
C LEU A 5 -0.62 -7.04 10.07
N LEU A 6 -0.68 -5.72 10.24
CA LEU A 6 -0.29 -5.03 11.47
C LEU A 6 -1.14 -5.47 12.67
N LEU A 7 -2.46 -5.46 12.51
CA LEU A 7 -3.37 -5.96 13.54
C LEU A 7 -3.14 -7.44 13.85
N GLY A 8 -2.92 -8.26 12.80
CA GLY A 8 -2.58 -9.67 12.95
C GLY A 8 -1.31 -9.87 13.76
N ALA A 9 -0.27 -9.08 13.50
CA ALA A 9 1.00 -9.12 14.23
C ALA A 9 0.81 -8.71 15.71
N VAL A 10 0.14 -7.60 15.98
CA VAL A 10 -0.14 -7.13 17.36
C VAL A 10 -0.91 -8.17 18.17
N LEU A 11 -1.95 -8.77 17.59
CA LEU A 11 -2.78 -9.75 18.29
C LEU A 11 -2.06 -11.09 18.51
N THR A 12 -1.20 -11.51 17.59
CA THR A 12 -0.40 -12.74 17.77
C THR A 12 0.74 -12.51 18.73
N ASP A 13 1.43 -11.38 18.65
CA ASP A 13 2.52 -11.04 19.56
C ASP A 13 2.03 -10.80 21.00
N GLY A 14 0.90 -10.13 21.14
CA GLY A 14 0.21 -9.94 22.43
C GLY A 14 -0.38 -11.22 23.02
N GLY A 15 -0.35 -12.35 22.32
CA GLY A 15 -0.85 -13.65 22.80
C GLY A 15 -2.38 -13.80 22.75
N TYR A 16 -3.10 -12.86 22.12
CA TYR A 16 -4.56 -12.93 21.98
C TYR A 16 -5.01 -14.01 20.98
N ALA A 17 -4.14 -14.34 20.02
CA ALA A 17 -4.39 -15.40 19.07
C ALA A 17 -3.09 -16.14 18.70
N LYS A 18 -3.20 -17.42 18.37
CA LYS A 18 -2.04 -18.22 17.91
C LYS A 18 -1.75 -18.02 16.42
N ARG A 19 -2.80 -17.82 15.62
CA ARG A 19 -2.75 -17.62 14.17
C ARG A 19 -3.90 -16.74 13.76
N ILE A 20 -3.63 -15.80 12.83
CA ILE A 20 -4.62 -14.87 12.27
C ILE A 20 -4.50 -14.90 10.76
N ALA A 21 -5.63 -14.98 10.06
CA ALA A 21 -5.70 -14.78 8.63
C ALA A 21 -5.90 -13.28 8.34
N ALA A 22 -4.90 -12.62 7.79
CA ALA A 22 -4.99 -11.28 7.24
C ALA A 22 -5.39 -11.40 5.76
N ALA A 23 -6.60 -11.02 5.41
CA ALA A 23 -7.15 -11.17 4.07
C ALA A 23 -7.79 -9.88 3.56
N THR A 24 -7.63 -9.62 2.27
CA THR A 24 -8.22 -8.47 1.59
C THR A 24 -8.56 -8.85 0.15
N GLY A 25 -9.68 -8.35 -0.36
CA GLY A 25 -10.11 -8.61 -1.73
C GLY A 25 -10.97 -7.48 -2.27
N SER A 26 -10.98 -7.35 -3.59
CA SER A 26 -11.86 -6.43 -4.32
C SER A 26 -12.30 -7.05 -5.64
N HIS A 27 -13.38 -6.53 -6.19
CA HIS A 27 -13.94 -6.97 -7.46
C HIS A 27 -14.44 -5.76 -8.25
N PHE A 28 -14.00 -5.61 -9.48
CA PHE A 28 -14.33 -4.46 -10.35
C PHE A 28 -15.83 -4.18 -10.45
N ALA A 29 -16.66 -5.21 -10.56
CA ALA A 29 -18.10 -5.05 -10.75
C ALA A 29 -18.87 -4.62 -9.49
N SER A 30 -18.27 -4.69 -8.30
CA SER A 30 -18.94 -4.38 -7.03
C SER A 30 -18.21 -3.35 -6.19
N ALA A 31 -16.88 -3.45 -6.11
CA ALA A 31 -16.08 -2.55 -5.29
C ALA A 31 -15.91 -1.20 -5.99
N GLU A 32 -16.25 -0.13 -5.28
CA GLU A 32 -16.04 1.26 -5.74
C GLU A 32 -16.73 1.60 -7.08
N ARG A 33 -17.66 0.78 -7.54
CA ARG A 33 -18.32 0.96 -8.85
C ARG A 33 -18.96 2.34 -9.01
N GLN A 34 -19.52 2.89 -7.94
CA GLN A 34 -20.13 4.21 -7.94
C GLN A 34 -19.13 5.37 -8.18
N TYR A 35 -17.83 5.12 -8.03
CA TYR A 35 -16.75 6.09 -8.27
C TYR A 35 -15.96 5.80 -9.55
N ARG A 36 -16.29 4.70 -10.23
CA ARG A 36 -15.63 4.31 -11.48
C ARG A 36 -16.53 4.64 -12.66
N TYR A 37 -15.90 4.98 -13.78
CA TYR A 37 -16.62 5.14 -15.02
C TYR A 37 -17.15 3.81 -15.49
N PRO A 38 -18.49 3.63 -15.54
CA PRO A 38 -19.06 2.38 -15.99
C PRO A 38 -18.88 2.22 -17.50
N LEU A 39 -18.44 1.05 -17.92
CA LEU A 39 -18.26 0.71 -19.34
C LEU A 39 -19.58 0.84 -20.12
N GLU A 40 -20.71 0.57 -19.47
CA GLU A 40 -22.04 0.62 -20.04
C GLU A 40 -22.44 2.02 -20.52
N LEU A 41 -21.86 3.07 -19.98
CA LEU A 41 -22.11 4.45 -20.41
C LEU A 41 -21.22 4.89 -21.57
N GLY A 42 -20.22 4.11 -21.96
CA GLY A 42 -19.29 4.47 -23.03
C GLY A 42 -18.49 5.75 -22.74
N SER A 43 -18.40 6.17 -21.48
CA SER A 43 -17.69 7.38 -21.10
C SER A 43 -16.19 7.19 -21.18
N THR A 44 -15.48 8.20 -21.71
CA THR A 44 -14.02 8.23 -21.67
C THR A 44 -13.56 8.43 -20.23
N ARG A 45 -12.60 7.63 -19.79
CA ARG A 45 -11.99 7.80 -18.47
C ARG A 45 -11.09 9.02 -18.42
N PRO A 46 -11.07 9.75 -17.29
CA PRO A 46 -10.01 10.71 -17.04
C PRO A 46 -8.64 10.00 -16.96
N PRO A 47 -7.57 10.58 -17.54
CA PRO A 47 -6.24 9.97 -17.55
C PRO A 47 -5.66 9.67 -16.15
N GLN A 48 -6.08 10.45 -15.12
CA GLN A 48 -5.66 10.25 -13.73
C GLN A 48 -6.38 9.09 -13.03
N SER A 49 -7.39 8.49 -13.64
CA SER A 49 -8.18 7.40 -13.04
C SER A 49 -7.38 6.10 -12.95
N GLN A 50 -7.81 5.23 -12.06
CA GLN A 50 -7.27 3.90 -11.87
C GLN A 50 -8.34 2.83 -12.13
N TRP A 51 -7.90 1.59 -12.39
CA TRP A 51 -8.82 0.47 -12.60
C TRP A 51 -8.90 -0.41 -11.36
N THR A 52 -10.12 -0.68 -10.85
CA THR A 52 -10.29 -1.57 -9.71
C THR A 52 -9.83 -2.98 -10.06
N VAL A 53 -8.90 -3.50 -9.27
CA VAL A 53 -8.36 -4.87 -9.42
C VAL A 53 -9.39 -5.87 -8.93
N THR A 54 -9.70 -6.86 -9.77
CA THR A 54 -10.42 -8.06 -9.33
C THR A 54 -9.40 -9.07 -8.81
N GLY A 55 -9.30 -9.20 -7.51
CA GLY A 55 -8.31 -10.07 -6.88
C GLY A 55 -8.45 -10.10 -5.37
N ALA A 56 -7.77 -11.05 -4.76
CA ALA A 56 -7.69 -11.21 -3.32
C ALA A 56 -6.35 -11.80 -2.90
N GLY A 57 -5.96 -11.55 -1.66
CA GLY A 57 -4.80 -12.17 -1.05
C GLY A 57 -5.04 -12.43 0.43
N SER A 58 -4.41 -13.48 0.95
CA SER A 58 -4.45 -13.82 2.36
C SER A 58 -3.10 -14.33 2.84
N ALA A 59 -2.68 -13.87 4.01
CA ALA A 59 -1.50 -14.35 4.70
C ALA A 59 -1.87 -14.81 6.12
N ILE A 60 -1.26 -15.90 6.56
CA ILE A 60 -1.36 -16.36 7.94
C ILE A 60 -0.24 -15.70 8.74
N VAL A 61 -0.61 -14.91 9.74
CA VAL A 61 0.29 -14.33 10.73
C VAL A 61 0.30 -15.21 11.96
N ALA A 62 1.48 -15.60 12.42
CA ALA A 62 1.66 -16.46 13.58
C ALA A 62 2.93 -16.09 14.32
N ARG A 63 3.00 -16.38 15.63
CA ARG A 63 4.22 -16.21 16.41
C ARG A 63 5.17 -17.35 16.10
N GLY A 64 6.25 -17.06 15.39
CA GLY A 64 7.21 -18.06 14.91
C GLY A 64 6.68 -18.91 13.75
N GLY A 65 7.58 -19.63 13.12
CA GLY A 65 7.32 -20.44 11.93
C GLY A 65 8.37 -20.21 10.85
N GLU A 66 8.16 -20.81 9.70
CA GLU A 66 9.00 -20.62 8.52
C GLU A 66 8.40 -19.53 7.62
N GLY A 67 9.24 -18.68 7.05
CA GLY A 67 8.87 -17.64 6.09
C GLY A 67 9.19 -16.23 6.58
N PRO A 68 8.89 -15.22 5.75
CA PRO A 68 9.20 -13.83 6.09
C PRO A 68 8.51 -13.37 7.37
N SER A 69 9.23 -12.60 8.18
CA SER A 69 8.77 -12.07 9.47
C SER A 69 8.29 -10.63 9.34
N LEU A 70 7.22 -10.29 10.04
CA LEU A 70 6.82 -8.90 10.29
C LEU A 70 7.66 -8.39 11.46
N THR A 71 8.63 -7.52 11.21
CA THR A 71 9.62 -7.10 12.23
C THR A 71 9.25 -5.83 12.95
N CYS A 72 8.60 -4.92 12.27
CA CYS A 72 8.02 -3.71 12.87
C CYS A 72 6.91 -3.15 11.98
N GLY A 73 6.13 -2.23 12.55
CA GLY A 73 5.08 -1.54 11.82
C GLY A 73 4.88 -0.12 12.32
N THR A 74 4.32 0.72 11.46
CA THR A 74 4.00 2.11 11.76
C THR A 74 2.52 2.34 11.51
N VAL A 75 1.81 2.76 12.53
CA VAL A 75 0.44 3.24 12.41
C VAL A 75 0.49 4.69 11.93
N GLY A 76 -0.03 4.93 10.74
CA GLY A 76 -0.10 6.28 10.21
C GLY A 76 -1.25 7.09 10.78
N LYS A 77 -1.28 8.36 10.45
CA LYS A 77 -2.34 9.30 10.81
C LYS A 77 -3.17 9.68 9.59
N VAL A 78 -4.37 10.17 9.84
CA VAL A 78 -5.23 10.72 8.77
C VAL A 78 -4.61 12.01 8.25
N ILE A 79 -4.48 12.09 6.93
CA ILE A 79 -4.01 13.25 6.18
C ILE A 79 -5.12 13.69 5.22
N ASP A 80 -5.47 14.95 5.24
CA ASP A 80 -6.34 15.58 4.26
C ASP A 80 -5.57 16.67 3.53
N PHE A 81 -5.32 16.45 2.25
CA PHE A 81 -4.55 17.36 1.39
C PHE A 81 -5.44 18.24 0.50
N GLY A 82 -6.75 18.22 0.74
CA GLY A 82 -7.72 19.06 0.04
C GLY A 82 -8.15 18.51 -1.33
N VAL A 83 -7.80 17.27 -1.67
CA VAL A 83 -8.23 16.65 -2.92
C VAL A 83 -9.69 16.19 -2.79
N SER A 84 -10.55 16.59 -3.73
CA SER A 84 -11.96 16.21 -3.78
C SER A 84 -12.34 15.42 -5.03
N ASP A 85 -11.42 15.26 -5.99
CA ASP A 85 -11.68 14.49 -7.21
C ASP A 85 -11.56 12.98 -6.95
N ALA A 86 -12.69 12.29 -6.90
CA ALA A 86 -12.75 10.84 -6.72
C ALA A 86 -12.05 10.02 -7.83
N ASN A 87 -11.76 10.63 -8.98
CA ASN A 87 -11.01 9.99 -10.06
C ASN A 87 -9.50 10.11 -9.88
N ASN A 88 -9.04 10.98 -8.99
CA ASN A 88 -7.61 11.21 -8.72
C ASN A 88 -7.21 10.70 -7.34
N MET A 89 -7.40 9.41 -7.13
CA MET A 89 -7.10 8.77 -5.85
C MET A 89 -5.60 8.75 -5.54
N GLY A 90 -4.75 8.68 -6.58
CA GLY A 90 -3.29 8.77 -6.40
C GLY A 90 -2.88 10.07 -5.71
N ALA A 91 -3.40 11.21 -6.16
CA ALA A 91 -3.12 12.50 -5.54
C ALA A 91 -3.70 12.61 -4.12
N ALA A 92 -4.85 12.02 -3.85
CA ALA A 92 -5.45 12.01 -2.52
C ALA A 92 -4.61 11.18 -1.52
N MET A 93 -4.10 10.02 -1.94
CA MET A 93 -3.44 9.05 -1.07
C MET A 93 -1.93 9.26 -0.90
N ALA A 94 -1.23 9.83 -1.89
CA ALA A 94 0.21 10.01 -1.86
C ALA A 94 0.73 10.77 -0.61
N PRO A 95 0.07 11.84 -0.13
CA PRO A 95 0.52 12.55 1.07
C PRO A 95 0.47 11.69 2.35
N ALA A 96 -0.52 10.83 2.49
CA ALA A 96 -0.61 9.91 3.63
C ALA A 96 0.47 8.82 3.57
N ALA A 97 0.77 8.31 2.37
CA ALA A 97 1.86 7.37 2.16
C ALA A 97 3.22 8.02 2.49
N ALA A 98 3.47 9.24 1.99
CA ALA A 98 4.70 9.97 2.27
C ALA A 98 4.90 10.23 3.77
N ASP A 99 3.88 10.72 4.48
CA ASP A 99 3.95 10.96 5.93
C ASP A 99 4.27 9.67 6.70
N THR A 100 3.63 8.55 6.34
CA THR A 100 3.85 7.26 7.00
C THR A 100 5.24 6.70 6.71
N ILE A 101 5.75 6.81 5.47
CA ILE A 101 7.12 6.41 5.12
C ILE A 101 8.13 7.23 5.94
N LEU A 102 7.99 8.55 5.97
CA LEU A 102 8.87 9.43 6.76
C LEU A 102 8.86 9.08 8.24
N ALA A 103 7.67 8.87 8.82
CA ALA A 103 7.53 8.47 10.20
C ALA A 103 8.23 7.13 10.47
N HIS A 104 8.01 6.14 9.59
CA HIS A 104 8.62 4.84 9.70
C HIS A 104 10.16 4.90 9.67
N LEU A 105 10.74 5.57 8.69
CA LEU A 105 12.19 5.70 8.54
C LEU A 105 12.83 6.39 9.74
N ARG A 106 12.21 7.48 10.22
CA ARG A 106 12.66 8.23 11.39
C ARG A 106 12.57 7.40 12.68
N ASP A 107 11.41 6.80 12.95
CA ASP A 107 11.12 6.13 14.22
C ASP A 107 11.89 4.81 14.35
N THR A 108 12.23 4.17 13.24
CA THR A 108 13.07 2.97 13.22
C THR A 108 14.55 3.26 13.03
N SER A 109 14.93 4.52 12.76
CA SER A 109 16.31 4.93 12.39
C SER A 109 16.85 4.12 11.21
N ARG A 110 16.00 3.74 10.26
CA ARG A 110 16.36 2.99 9.05
C ARG A 110 16.34 3.92 7.85
N PRO A 111 17.44 4.04 7.08
CA PRO A 111 17.43 4.82 5.84
C PRO A 111 16.64 4.07 4.74
N PRO A 112 16.22 4.75 3.64
CA PRO A 112 15.49 4.10 2.56
C PRO A 112 16.19 2.89 1.97
N GLU A 113 17.51 2.92 1.87
CA GLU A 113 18.37 1.86 1.31
C GLU A 113 18.45 0.63 2.21
N TYR A 114 17.95 0.70 3.45
CA TYR A 114 17.77 -0.47 4.30
C TYR A 114 16.82 -1.48 3.66
N TYR A 115 15.86 -1.01 2.90
CA TYR A 115 14.87 -1.84 2.22
C TYR A 115 15.29 -2.12 0.78
N ASP A 116 15.24 -3.38 0.37
CA ASP A 116 15.41 -3.75 -1.04
C ASP A 116 14.22 -3.28 -1.87
N LEU A 117 13.06 -3.09 -1.23
CA LEU A 117 11.83 -2.65 -1.86
C LEU A 117 10.97 -1.85 -0.88
N ILE A 118 10.57 -0.66 -1.28
CA ILE A 118 9.48 0.11 -0.69
C ILE A 118 8.26 -0.10 -1.59
N LEU A 119 7.26 -0.82 -1.08
CA LEU A 119 6.10 -1.25 -1.86
C LEU A 119 4.86 -0.49 -1.44
N THR A 120 4.35 0.38 -2.30
CA THR A 120 3.06 1.05 -2.06
C THR A 120 1.89 0.23 -2.56
N GLY A 121 0.69 0.55 -2.08
CA GLY A 121 -0.49 -0.30 -2.25
C GLY A 121 -1.17 -0.18 -3.60
N ASP A 122 -1.59 1.02 -3.95
CA ASP A 122 -2.40 1.29 -5.13
C ASP A 122 -2.44 2.79 -5.46
N LEU A 123 -1.30 3.45 -5.39
CA LEU A 123 -1.16 4.87 -5.72
C LEU A 123 -1.28 5.12 -7.23
N GLY A 124 -0.89 4.11 -8.03
CA GLY A 124 -0.74 4.22 -9.47
C GLY A 124 0.38 5.17 -9.89
N ALA A 125 0.65 5.29 -11.18
CA ALA A 125 1.81 6.02 -11.70
C ALA A 125 1.85 7.50 -11.28
N LEU A 126 0.68 8.19 -11.25
CA LEU A 126 0.62 9.57 -10.78
C LEU A 126 0.94 9.67 -9.28
N GLY A 127 0.30 8.82 -8.46
CA GLY A 127 0.52 8.83 -7.02
C GLY A 127 1.92 8.37 -6.63
N SER A 128 2.54 7.46 -7.39
CA SER A 128 3.93 7.03 -7.21
C SER A 128 4.89 8.21 -7.40
N ARG A 129 4.74 8.97 -8.49
CA ARG A 129 5.55 10.18 -8.69
C ARG A 129 5.34 11.22 -7.58
N LEU A 130 4.09 11.43 -7.18
CA LEU A 130 3.79 12.39 -6.11
C LEU A 130 4.38 11.99 -4.77
N VAL A 131 4.36 10.71 -4.41
CA VAL A 131 4.99 10.26 -3.14
C VAL A 131 6.50 10.40 -3.18
N GLU A 132 7.14 10.12 -4.31
CA GLU A 132 8.58 10.33 -4.52
C GLU A 132 8.95 11.81 -4.41
N ASP A 133 8.22 12.70 -5.07
CA ASP A 133 8.44 14.14 -5.01
C ASP A 133 8.27 14.69 -3.58
N LEU A 134 7.19 14.30 -2.87
CA LEU A 134 6.92 14.72 -1.50
C LEU A 134 8.01 14.26 -0.52
N LEU A 135 8.59 13.09 -0.74
CA LEU A 135 9.70 12.58 0.05
C LEU A 135 11.01 13.27 -0.30
N ALA A 136 11.27 13.54 -1.58
CA ALA A 136 12.45 14.25 -2.05
C ALA A 136 12.50 15.69 -1.48
N GLU A 137 11.36 16.38 -1.39
CA GLU A 137 11.25 17.69 -0.72
C GLU A 137 11.67 17.67 0.77
N ARG A 138 11.60 16.48 1.38
CA ARG A 138 12.03 16.25 2.78
C ARG A 138 13.42 15.63 2.88
N GLY A 139 14.15 15.53 1.75
CA GLY A 139 15.50 14.99 1.69
C GLY A 139 15.56 13.46 1.72
N VAL A 140 14.48 12.78 1.40
CA VAL A 140 14.41 11.30 1.34
C VAL A 140 14.15 10.88 -0.10
N ASP A 141 15.08 10.14 -0.69
CA ASP A 141 14.96 9.60 -2.04
C ASP A 141 14.64 8.10 -1.96
N ILE A 142 13.52 7.70 -2.58
CA ILE A 142 13.09 6.29 -2.67
C ILE A 142 12.99 5.79 -4.11
N ALA A 143 13.24 6.62 -5.10
CA ALA A 143 12.99 6.30 -6.52
C ALA A 143 13.72 5.04 -7.00
N ALA A 144 14.89 4.72 -6.40
CA ALA A 144 15.69 3.57 -6.79
C ALA A 144 15.08 2.21 -6.35
N ASN A 145 14.25 2.20 -5.31
CA ASN A 145 13.68 0.98 -4.71
C ASN A 145 12.17 1.06 -4.42
N HIS A 146 11.49 2.06 -4.97
CA HIS A 146 10.04 2.20 -4.87
C HIS A 146 9.33 1.47 -6.02
N VAL A 147 8.23 0.79 -5.69
CA VAL A 147 7.31 0.15 -6.64
C VAL A 147 5.89 0.24 -6.10
N ASP A 148 4.93 0.56 -6.95
CA ASP A 148 3.50 0.55 -6.61
C ASP A 148 2.80 -0.72 -7.10
N CYS A 149 1.98 -1.33 -6.24
CA CYS A 149 1.24 -2.54 -6.60
C CYS A 149 0.26 -2.32 -7.75
N GLY A 150 -0.32 -1.13 -7.86
CA GLY A 150 -1.23 -0.78 -8.96
C GLY A 150 -0.54 -0.82 -10.31
N GLU A 151 0.69 -0.34 -10.38
CA GLU A 151 1.50 -0.38 -11.60
C GLU A 151 1.97 -1.80 -11.96
N VAL A 152 2.17 -2.64 -10.93
CA VAL A 152 2.54 -4.06 -11.16
C VAL A 152 1.37 -4.87 -11.73
N VAL A 153 0.14 -4.62 -11.27
CA VAL A 153 -1.04 -5.38 -11.73
C VAL A 153 -1.50 -4.93 -13.11
N TYR A 154 -1.58 -3.63 -13.33
CA TYR A 154 -1.97 -3.04 -14.60
C TYR A 154 -0.94 -1.99 -14.99
N ALA A 155 -0.17 -2.28 -16.04
CA ALA A 155 0.78 -1.31 -16.58
C ALA A 155 0.04 -0.01 -16.95
N PRO A 156 0.50 1.14 -16.47
CA PRO A 156 -0.13 2.41 -16.79
C PRO A 156 -0.13 2.68 -18.28
N ALA A 157 -1.21 3.29 -18.77
CA ALA A 157 -1.30 3.84 -20.11
C ALA A 157 -1.56 5.35 -19.96
N GLU A 158 -0.60 6.19 -20.35
CA GLU A 158 -0.58 7.63 -20.02
C GLU A 158 -1.87 8.37 -20.37
N ASP A 159 -2.48 8.03 -21.50
CA ASP A 159 -3.72 8.66 -21.98
C ASP A 159 -5.00 7.93 -21.55
N GLU A 160 -4.89 6.81 -20.82
CA GLU A 160 -6.05 5.98 -20.52
C GLU A 160 -6.28 5.82 -19.02
N PHE A 161 -5.24 5.45 -18.23
CA PHE A 161 -5.35 5.22 -16.78
C PHE A 161 -3.97 5.08 -16.10
N GLN A 162 -3.95 5.23 -14.76
CA GLN A 162 -2.71 5.26 -13.98
C GLN A 162 -2.33 3.91 -13.33
N GLY A 163 -3.01 2.84 -13.64
CA GLY A 163 -2.75 1.52 -13.07
C GLY A 163 -3.92 0.95 -12.26
N GLY A 164 -3.66 -0.08 -11.48
CA GLY A 164 -4.64 -0.75 -10.64
C GLY A 164 -4.92 -0.01 -9.34
N SER A 165 -6.10 -0.27 -8.76
CA SER A 165 -6.52 0.26 -7.46
C SER A 165 -7.49 -0.70 -6.78
N GLY A 166 -7.84 -0.40 -5.53
CA GLY A 166 -8.81 -1.14 -4.74
C GLY A 166 -8.18 -2.07 -3.70
N ALA A 167 -8.99 -2.48 -2.74
CA ALA A 167 -8.54 -3.21 -1.56
C ALA A 167 -7.81 -4.53 -1.87
N GLY A 168 -8.13 -5.18 -2.99
CA GLY A 168 -7.48 -6.41 -3.44
C GLY A 168 -6.16 -6.20 -4.18
N CYS A 169 -5.84 -4.99 -4.63
CA CYS A 169 -4.65 -4.69 -5.43
C CYS A 169 -3.37 -5.08 -4.70
N SER A 170 -3.08 -4.42 -3.60
CA SER A 170 -1.89 -4.68 -2.79
C SER A 170 -1.85 -6.11 -2.21
N ALA A 171 -3.01 -6.67 -1.86
CA ALA A 171 -3.08 -8.03 -1.35
C ALA A 171 -2.66 -9.06 -2.40
N THR A 172 -3.09 -8.87 -3.65
CA THR A 172 -2.74 -9.76 -4.76
C THR A 172 -1.23 -9.72 -5.03
N VAL A 173 -0.66 -8.52 -5.19
CA VAL A 173 0.77 -8.35 -5.47
C VAL A 173 1.63 -8.86 -4.32
N LEU A 174 1.32 -8.47 -3.09
CA LEU A 174 2.09 -8.90 -1.92
C LEU A 174 2.12 -10.42 -1.81
N ASN A 175 0.96 -11.08 -1.83
CA ASN A 175 0.87 -12.51 -1.56
C ASN A 175 1.32 -13.39 -2.74
N ALA A 176 0.88 -13.05 -3.97
CA ALA A 176 1.16 -13.88 -5.13
C ALA A 176 2.58 -13.66 -5.70
N TYR A 177 3.13 -12.46 -5.56
CA TYR A 177 4.40 -12.11 -6.19
C TYR A 177 5.51 -11.86 -5.17
N ILE A 178 5.35 -10.88 -4.26
CA ILE A 178 6.46 -10.45 -3.37
C ILE A 178 6.83 -11.53 -2.35
N LEU A 179 5.86 -12.02 -1.57
CA LEU A 179 6.14 -13.07 -0.56
C LEU A 179 6.61 -14.37 -1.21
N ALA A 180 6.09 -14.71 -2.39
CA ALA A 180 6.57 -15.87 -3.15
C ALA A 180 8.03 -15.69 -3.59
N LYS A 181 8.40 -14.48 -4.04
CA LYS A 181 9.77 -14.14 -4.44
C LYS A 181 10.73 -14.16 -3.24
N MET A 182 10.33 -13.61 -2.10
CA MET A 182 11.10 -13.65 -0.84
C MET A 182 11.39 -15.09 -0.41
N ARG A 183 10.37 -15.97 -0.39
CA ARG A 183 10.50 -17.38 0.00
C ARG A 183 11.44 -18.19 -0.91
N ARG A 184 11.50 -17.84 -2.20
CA ARG A 184 12.35 -18.51 -3.19
C ARG A 184 13.78 -17.97 -3.23
N GLY A 185 14.14 -17.02 -2.38
CA GLY A 185 15.45 -16.37 -2.41
C GLY A 185 15.67 -15.47 -3.63
N GLY A 186 14.58 -14.85 -4.13
CA GLY A 186 14.57 -14.06 -5.38
C GLY A 186 15.16 -12.65 -5.26
N GLY A 187 16.13 -12.43 -4.38
CA GLY A 187 16.89 -11.17 -4.27
C GLY A 187 16.22 -10.09 -3.42
N ILE A 188 14.94 -10.24 -3.04
CA ILE A 188 14.22 -9.33 -2.14
C ILE A 188 14.25 -9.95 -0.74
N ARG A 189 14.85 -9.25 0.22
CA ARG A 189 14.99 -9.71 1.60
C ARG A 189 14.30 -8.79 2.61
N ARG A 190 14.22 -7.49 2.32
CA ARG A 190 13.62 -6.46 3.20
C ARG A 190 12.63 -5.64 2.40
N VAL A 191 11.38 -5.68 2.79
CA VAL A 191 10.29 -4.94 2.14
C VAL A 191 9.66 -4.01 3.17
N LEU A 192 9.55 -2.74 2.86
CA LEU A 192 8.64 -1.83 3.54
C LEU A 192 7.33 -1.79 2.74
N PHE A 193 6.29 -2.42 3.26
CA PHE A 193 4.98 -2.44 2.63
C PHE A 193 4.08 -1.37 3.22
N VAL A 194 3.63 -0.43 2.38
CA VAL A 194 2.86 0.75 2.77
C VAL A 194 1.56 0.79 1.98
N ALA A 195 0.46 0.40 2.57
CA ALA A 195 -0.84 0.44 1.91
C ALA A 195 -1.71 1.57 2.47
N THR A 196 -2.41 2.23 1.56
CA THR A 196 -3.26 3.38 1.82
C THR A 196 -4.74 2.99 1.92
N GLY A 197 -5.51 3.86 2.56
CA GLY A 197 -6.95 3.86 2.58
C GLY A 197 -7.47 5.28 2.46
N ALA A 198 -8.60 5.46 1.81
CA ALA A 198 -9.24 6.76 1.64
C ALA A 198 -10.67 6.73 2.17
N LEU A 199 -11.06 7.77 2.87
CA LEU A 199 -12.45 7.95 3.29
C LEU A 199 -13.25 8.57 2.14
N LEU A 200 -13.93 7.71 1.39
CA LEU A 200 -14.71 8.08 0.24
C LEU A 200 -16.13 7.51 0.35
N SER A 201 -17.14 8.33 0.22
CA SER A 201 -18.55 7.93 0.18
C SER A 201 -19.30 8.65 -0.92
N THR A 202 -20.42 8.07 -1.37
CA THR A 202 -21.29 8.72 -2.37
C THR A 202 -21.84 10.06 -1.89
N VAL A 203 -22.06 10.19 -0.57
CA VAL A 203 -22.58 11.42 0.03
C VAL A 203 -21.50 12.50 0.02
N THR A 204 -20.32 12.24 0.59
CA THR A 204 -19.23 13.21 0.68
C THR A 204 -18.73 13.62 -0.70
N SER A 205 -18.58 12.66 -1.62
CA SER A 205 -18.18 12.94 -3.00
C SER A 205 -19.21 13.78 -3.74
N GLY A 206 -20.52 13.50 -3.55
CA GLY A 206 -21.60 14.29 -4.14
C GLY A 206 -21.73 15.70 -3.56
N GLN A 207 -21.24 15.94 -2.34
CA GLN A 207 -21.18 17.25 -1.69
C GLN A 207 -19.91 18.04 -2.05
N GLY A 208 -18.94 17.41 -2.75
CA GLY A 208 -17.66 18.02 -3.09
C GLY A 208 -16.70 18.10 -1.91
N ASP A 209 -16.90 17.28 -0.87
CA ASP A 209 -16.00 17.21 0.26
C ASP A 209 -14.63 16.65 -0.15
N THR A 210 -13.63 16.98 0.63
CA THR A 210 -12.27 16.44 0.47
C THR A 210 -12.18 14.97 0.83
N ILE A 211 -11.12 14.29 0.40
CA ILE A 211 -10.90 12.86 0.59
C ILE A 211 -9.76 12.65 1.60
N PRO A 212 -10.05 12.56 2.91
CA PRO A 212 -9.04 12.24 3.91
C PRO A 212 -8.51 10.83 3.69
N CYS A 213 -7.19 10.66 3.79
CA CYS A 213 -6.51 9.39 3.57
C CYS A 213 -5.64 9.01 4.77
N ILE A 214 -5.37 7.71 4.89
CA ILE A 214 -4.44 7.16 5.88
C ILE A 214 -3.55 6.12 5.20
N ALA A 215 -2.34 5.93 5.72
CA ALA A 215 -1.48 4.82 5.32
C ALA A 215 -0.94 4.11 6.56
N HIS A 216 -0.70 2.80 6.45
CA HIS A 216 0.00 2.03 7.46
C HIS A 216 1.16 1.29 6.82
N ALA A 217 2.28 1.19 7.53
CA ALA A 217 3.47 0.50 7.06
C ALA A 217 3.77 -0.74 7.90
N VAL A 218 4.24 -1.79 7.25
CA VAL A 218 4.82 -2.97 7.88
C VAL A 218 6.15 -3.34 7.21
N ALA A 219 7.18 -3.57 8.01
CA ALA A 219 8.44 -4.10 7.53
C ALA A 219 8.38 -5.63 7.51
N ILE A 220 8.70 -6.22 6.37
CA ILE A 220 8.68 -7.65 6.12
C ILE A 220 10.11 -8.07 5.77
N GLU A 221 10.68 -9.00 6.54
CA GLU A 221 12.05 -9.44 6.36
C GLU A 221 12.12 -10.95 6.15
N ALA A 222 12.91 -11.39 5.17
CA ALA A 222 13.12 -12.81 4.89
C ALA A 222 13.91 -13.49 6.01
N ASP A 223 13.76 -14.81 6.14
CA ASP A 223 14.49 -15.61 7.11
C ASP A 223 16.02 -15.40 7.01
N GLY A 224 16.69 -15.39 8.16
CA GLY A 224 18.14 -15.25 8.26
C GLY A 224 18.68 -13.84 7.99
N VAL A 225 17.83 -12.80 7.95
CA VAL A 225 18.29 -11.40 7.99
C VAL A 225 18.62 -11.05 9.43
N PRO A 226 19.85 -10.58 9.73
CA PRO A 226 20.18 -10.13 11.08
C PRO A 226 19.26 -8.98 11.48
N GLN A 227 18.58 -9.13 12.61
CA GLN A 227 17.82 -8.02 13.20
C GLN A 227 18.84 -7.03 13.74
N GLN A 228 18.81 -5.78 13.27
CA GLN A 228 19.54 -4.72 13.94
C GLN A 228 18.83 -4.48 15.28
N GLY A 229 19.51 -4.75 16.38
CA GLY A 229 18.99 -4.65 17.72
C GLY A 229 18.49 -3.22 17.96
N GLY A 230 17.22 -3.11 18.27
CA GLY A 230 16.71 -1.98 18.99
C GLY A 230 17.13 -2.15 20.45
N ASP A 231 18.24 -1.57 20.84
CA ASP A 231 18.48 -1.28 22.23
C ASP A 231 17.50 -0.18 22.64
N ALA A 232 16.52 -0.56 23.46
CA ALA A 232 15.54 0.33 24.08
C ALA A 232 16.17 1.06 25.26
#